data_94b99210c087dc7e546d062150cf88e8
#
_entry.id   94b99210c087dc7e546d062150cf88e8
#
_cell.length_a   1.000
_cell.length_b   1.000
_cell.length_c   1.000
_cell.angle_alpha   90.00
_cell.angle_beta   90.00
_cell.angle_gamma   90.00
#
_symmetry.space_group_name_H-M   'P 1'
#
loop_
_entity.id
_entity.type
_entity.pdbx_description
1 polymer ?
#
loop_
_entity_poly.entity_id
_entity_poly.type
_entity_poly.pdbx_seq_one_letter_code
_entity_poly.pdbx_strand_id
1 'polypeptide(L)'
;MLWFRPDFWSRTGRAAAAFFVLAALAGTARGAEQQGAERSIFFDVWREGSLIGSHRLDFSRQGEELRVDIAIELKVDFAYITVFRYQHRNREIWRGGRLLAMQSTTDDDGERARVLLQAKGEELAVDGTKFAGTVPGNLLPTTYWREESMRAARLVSSQDGRIFEVTVTPLGEEDVLSEGRLVKARHYSMRGDLDLDLWYDAAGEWVRLTFKASDGSLIEYRRVTPPAVMAGGEGQ
;
A
#
# COMPACT_ATOMS: atom_id res chain seq x y z
N MET A 1 3.60 2.37 8.46
CA MET A 1 2.89 1.10 8.70
C MET A 1 2.67 1.01 10.19
N LEU A 2 1.46 1.32 10.63
CA LEU A 2 1.11 1.39 12.06
C LEU A 2 0.42 0.12 12.53
N TRP A 3 0.92 -0.96 12.13
CA TRP A 3 0.45 -2.23 12.59
C TRP A 3 0.87 -2.39 14.06
N PHE A 4 0.00 -2.06 15.04
CA PHE A 4 0.23 -2.19 16.47
C PHE A 4 1.05 -1.09 17.18
N ARG A 5 0.46 0.06 17.45
CA ARG A 5 0.86 0.91 18.59
C ARG A 5 -0.16 0.76 19.71
N PRO A 6 0.27 0.49 20.98
CA PRO A 6 -0.64 0.26 22.11
C PRO A 6 -1.35 1.51 22.66
N ASP A 7 -1.09 2.71 22.14
CA ASP A 7 -1.54 3.97 22.75
C ASP A 7 -2.91 4.45 22.23
N PHE A 8 -3.67 3.62 21.50
CA PHE A 8 -4.89 4.05 20.82
C PHE A 8 -6.19 3.83 21.62
N TRP A 9 -6.12 3.35 22.86
CA TRP A 9 -7.29 3.12 23.70
C TRP A 9 -7.60 4.31 24.59
N SER A 10 -8.00 5.45 24.05
CA SER A 10 -8.90 6.39 24.74
C SER A 10 -9.22 7.60 23.88
N ARG A 11 -10.45 7.68 23.36
CA ARG A 11 -11.34 8.85 23.45
C ARG A 11 -12.58 8.68 22.60
N THR A 12 -13.70 8.50 23.30
CA THR A 12 -15.06 8.65 22.78
C THR A 12 -15.32 10.11 22.39
N GLY A 13 -15.67 10.37 21.14
CA GLY A 13 -16.11 11.68 20.64
C GLY A 13 -17.28 11.53 19.67
N ARG A 14 -18.41 12.12 20.03
CA ARG A 14 -19.75 12.02 19.42
C ARG A 14 -19.75 12.48 17.96
N ALA A 15 -20.44 11.69 17.11
CA ALA A 15 -20.73 11.99 15.72
C ALA A 15 -21.91 12.96 15.61
N ALA A 16 -21.79 13.99 14.75
CA ALA A 16 -22.92 14.77 14.25
C ALA A 16 -23.15 14.38 12.78
N ALA A 17 -24.34 13.86 12.50
CA ALA A 17 -24.77 13.48 11.15
C ALA A 17 -25.22 14.71 10.36
N ALA A 18 -24.66 14.93 9.19
CA ALA A 18 -25.20 15.86 8.20
C ALA A 18 -25.67 15.07 6.99
N PHE A 19 -26.98 15.11 6.73
CA PHE A 19 -27.62 14.55 5.52
C PHE A 19 -27.35 15.48 4.34
N PHE A 20 -26.73 14.95 3.27
CA PHE A 20 -26.77 15.56 1.94
C PHE A 20 -27.59 14.72 0.98
N VAL A 21 -28.61 15.36 0.41
CA VAL A 21 -29.44 14.82 -0.64
C VAL A 21 -28.65 14.81 -1.96
N LEU A 22 -28.46 13.64 -2.54
CA LEU A 22 -27.85 13.48 -3.85
C LEU A 22 -28.95 13.39 -4.92
N ALA A 23 -28.99 14.37 -5.83
CA ALA A 23 -29.80 14.30 -7.06
C ALA A 23 -29.17 13.29 -8.02
N ALA A 24 -29.94 12.30 -8.44
CA ALA A 24 -29.52 11.31 -9.42
C ALA A 24 -29.56 11.89 -10.82
N LEU A 25 -28.40 12.07 -11.44
CA LEU A 25 -28.24 12.20 -12.89
C LEU A 25 -27.96 10.80 -13.46
N ALA A 26 -28.95 10.22 -14.13
CA ALA A 26 -28.81 9.01 -14.91
C ALA A 26 -28.01 9.31 -16.19
N GLY A 27 -26.69 9.26 -16.08
CA GLY A 27 -25.77 9.22 -17.22
C GLY A 27 -25.55 7.76 -17.62
N THR A 28 -25.75 7.42 -18.90
CA THR A 28 -25.46 6.12 -19.49
C THR A 28 -23.99 5.77 -19.25
N ALA A 29 -23.75 4.89 -18.30
CA ALA A 29 -22.42 4.31 -18.07
C ALA A 29 -22.09 3.44 -19.29
N ARG A 30 -21.31 3.98 -20.24
CA ARG A 30 -20.54 3.16 -21.16
C ARG A 30 -19.60 2.32 -20.29
N GLY A 31 -19.74 1.01 -20.38
CA GLY A 31 -18.88 0.07 -19.67
C GLY A 31 -17.42 0.44 -19.92
N ALA A 32 -16.72 0.85 -18.86
CA ALA A 32 -15.28 0.89 -18.88
C ALA A 32 -14.85 -0.58 -19.03
N GLU A 33 -14.37 -0.96 -20.21
CA GLU A 33 -13.66 -2.21 -20.42
C GLU A 33 -12.61 -2.28 -19.30
N GLN A 34 -12.73 -3.27 -18.44
CA GLN A 34 -11.68 -3.63 -17.49
C GLN A 34 -10.50 -4.15 -18.33
N GLN A 35 -9.64 -3.22 -18.76
CA GLN A 35 -8.35 -3.61 -19.31
C GLN A 35 -7.64 -4.37 -18.21
N GLY A 36 -7.33 -5.64 -18.46
CA GLY A 36 -6.58 -6.48 -17.54
C GLY A 36 -5.25 -5.82 -17.17
N ALA A 37 -4.73 -6.13 -16.00
CA ALA A 37 -3.43 -5.61 -15.58
C ALA A 37 -2.34 -6.06 -16.57
N GLU A 38 -1.54 -5.10 -17.07
CA GLU A 38 -0.41 -5.41 -17.96
C GLU A 38 0.71 -6.12 -17.19
N ARG A 39 0.80 -5.88 -15.90
CA ARG A 39 1.79 -6.43 -14.98
C ARG A 39 1.24 -6.49 -13.56
N SER A 40 1.63 -7.51 -12.82
CA SER A 40 1.32 -7.61 -11.40
C SER A 40 2.57 -7.94 -10.58
N ILE A 41 2.64 -7.41 -9.37
CA ILE A 41 3.58 -7.81 -8.32
C ILE A 41 2.75 -8.45 -7.21
N PHE A 42 3.20 -9.59 -6.71
CA PHE A 42 2.51 -10.34 -5.68
C PHE A 42 3.47 -10.71 -4.55
N PHE A 43 3.04 -10.48 -3.29
CA PHE A 43 3.78 -10.87 -2.10
C PHE A 43 2.92 -11.77 -1.23
N ASP A 44 3.50 -12.85 -0.76
CA ASP A 44 3.06 -13.52 0.45
C ASP A 44 3.54 -12.73 1.67
N VAL A 45 2.66 -12.56 2.65
CA VAL A 45 2.98 -11.87 3.90
C VAL A 45 3.03 -12.88 5.04
N TRP A 46 4.17 -12.94 5.70
CA TRP A 46 4.48 -13.88 6.75
C TRP A 46 4.64 -13.18 8.10
N ARG A 47 4.22 -13.84 9.17
CA ARG A 47 4.45 -13.42 10.55
C ARG A 47 5.07 -14.58 11.31
N GLU A 48 6.30 -14.40 11.83
CA GLU A 48 7.04 -15.45 12.55
C GLU A 48 7.05 -16.80 11.79
N GLY A 49 7.23 -16.74 10.46
CA GLY A 49 7.25 -17.93 9.60
C GLY A 49 5.88 -18.53 9.25
N SER A 50 4.78 -17.95 9.71
CA SER A 50 3.41 -18.35 9.35
C SER A 50 2.84 -17.42 8.28
N LEU A 51 2.27 -17.96 7.20
CA LEU A 51 1.59 -17.18 6.17
C LEU A 51 0.31 -16.55 6.76
N ILE A 52 0.20 -15.22 6.69
CA ILE A 52 -0.94 -14.47 7.21
C ILE A 52 -1.73 -13.74 6.15
N GLY A 53 -1.32 -13.78 4.88
CA GLY A 53 -2.05 -13.17 3.77
C GLY A 53 -1.18 -12.71 2.64
N SER A 54 -1.66 -11.73 1.88
CA SER A 54 -1.02 -11.28 0.64
C SER A 54 -1.07 -9.78 0.44
N HIS A 55 -0.14 -9.29 -0.41
CA HIS A 55 -0.11 -7.94 -0.93
C HIS A 55 0.05 -8.01 -2.45
N ARG A 56 -0.90 -7.45 -3.19
CA ARG A 56 -0.94 -7.44 -4.65
C ARG A 56 -0.92 -6.01 -5.18
N LEU A 57 -0.16 -5.79 -6.23
CA LEU A 57 -0.14 -4.56 -7.02
C LEU A 57 -0.41 -4.91 -8.48
N ASP A 58 -1.40 -4.28 -9.09
CA ASP A 58 -1.76 -4.41 -10.49
C ASP A 58 -1.48 -3.10 -11.22
N PHE A 59 -0.70 -3.18 -12.30
CA PHE A 59 -0.30 -2.04 -13.11
C PHE A 59 -1.02 -2.08 -14.44
N SER A 60 -1.64 -0.98 -14.83
CA SER A 60 -2.27 -0.81 -16.13
C SER A 60 -2.01 0.59 -16.69
N ARG A 61 -1.90 0.71 -18.02
CA ARG A 61 -1.68 1.99 -18.69
C ARG A 61 -2.93 2.39 -19.48
N GLN A 62 -3.25 3.68 -19.42
CA GLN A 62 -4.26 4.33 -20.25
C GLN A 62 -3.65 5.61 -20.84
N GLY A 63 -3.19 5.54 -22.08
CA GLY A 63 -2.42 6.62 -22.69
C GLY A 63 -1.13 6.90 -21.91
N GLU A 64 -0.94 8.11 -21.42
CA GLU A 64 0.22 8.52 -20.64
C GLU A 64 0.12 8.20 -19.14
N GLU A 65 -1.05 7.75 -18.70
CA GLU A 65 -1.29 7.48 -17.28
C GLU A 65 -0.97 6.03 -16.94
N LEU A 66 -0.27 5.86 -15.82
CA LEU A 66 -0.08 4.59 -15.15
C LEU A 66 -1.04 4.53 -13.96
N ARG A 67 -1.93 3.58 -13.97
CA ARG A 67 -2.78 3.22 -12.85
C ARG A 67 -2.15 2.05 -12.09
N VAL A 68 -2.13 2.17 -10.77
CA VAL A 68 -1.67 1.11 -9.86
C VAL A 68 -2.79 0.82 -8.86
N ASP A 69 -3.38 -0.36 -8.94
CA ASP A 69 -4.34 -0.86 -7.96
C ASP A 69 -3.61 -1.76 -6.96
N ILE A 70 -3.77 -1.47 -5.68
CA ILE A 70 -3.07 -2.16 -4.58
C ILE A 70 -4.10 -2.77 -3.63
N ALA A 71 -3.88 -4.04 -3.29
CA ALA A 71 -4.71 -4.78 -2.34
C ALA A 71 -3.83 -5.49 -1.32
N ILE A 72 -4.10 -5.27 -0.03
CA ILE A 72 -3.47 -6.00 1.08
C ILE A 72 -4.59 -6.65 1.88
N GLU A 73 -4.45 -7.95 2.12
CA GLU A 73 -5.36 -8.73 2.96
C GLU A 73 -4.56 -9.60 3.90
N LEU A 74 -4.70 -9.36 5.20
CA LEU A 74 -4.03 -10.15 6.22
C LEU A 74 -5.02 -10.61 7.26
N LYS A 75 -4.74 -11.80 7.78
CA LYS A 75 -5.54 -12.46 8.80
C LYS A 75 -4.62 -13.26 9.73
N VAL A 76 -4.76 -13.07 11.02
CA VAL A 76 -4.09 -13.89 12.02
C VAL A 76 -5.15 -14.67 12.77
N ASP A 77 -5.03 -15.99 12.73
CA ASP A 77 -5.88 -16.91 13.48
C ASP A 77 -5.10 -17.51 14.65
N PHE A 78 -5.75 -17.62 15.80
CA PHE A 78 -5.25 -18.34 16.97
C PHE A 78 -6.34 -19.30 17.47
N ALA A 79 -6.01 -20.59 17.60
CA ALA A 79 -6.94 -21.62 18.06
C ALA A 79 -8.29 -21.58 17.35
N TYR A 80 -8.30 -21.45 16.00
CA TYR A 80 -9.47 -21.34 15.13
C TYR A 80 -10.29 -20.05 15.28
N ILE A 81 -9.81 -19.06 16.03
CA ILE A 81 -10.43 -17.75 16.19
C ILE A 81 -9.59 -16.72 15.46
N THR A 82 -10.21 -15.87 14.63
CA THR A 82 -9.54 -14.72 14.04
C THR A 82 -9.29 -13.69 15.12
N VAL A 83 -8.01 -13.42 15.41
CA VAL A 83 -7.57 -12.46 16.43
C VAL A 83 -7.11 -11.14 15.84
N PHE A 84 -6.95 -11.09 14.52
CA PHE A 84 -6.58 -9.85 13.81
C PHE A 84 -6.95 -9.95 12.34
N ARG A 85 -7.46 -8.85 11.77
CA ARG A 85 -7.72 -8.69 10.33
C ARG A 85 -7.27 -7.32 9.85
N TYR A 86 -6.62 -7.29 8.69
CA TYR A 86 -6.25 -6.06 8.02
C TYR A 86 -6.63 -6.12 6.56
N GLN A 87 -7.28 -5.06 6.08
CA GLN A 87 -7.62 -4.87 4.68
C GLN A 87 -7.23 -3.47 4.23
N HIS A 88 -6.50 -3.38 3.13
CA HIS A 88 -6.16 -2.10 2.51
C HIS A 88 -6.42 -2.18 1.01
N ARG A 89 -7.08 -1.17 0.49
CA ARG A 89 -7.29 -0.97 -0.94
C ARG A 89 -6.78 0.41 -1.29
N ASN A 90 -5.99 0.50 -2.36
CA ASN A 90 -5.44 1.75 -2.82
C ASN A 90 -5.44 1.77 -4.35
N ARG A 91 -5.73 2.93 -4.92
CA ARG A 91 -5.57 3.22 -6.35
C ARG A 91 -4.76 4.47 -6.51
N GLU A 92 -3.71 4.38 -7.32
CA GLU A 92 -2.85 5.49 -7.68
C GLU A 92 -2.95 5.76 -9.17
N ILE A 93 -2.91 7.04 -9.56
CA ILE A 93 -2.79 7.51 -10.94
C ILE A 93 -1.52 8.33 -11.06
N TRP A 94 -0.66 7.93 -11.97
CA TRP A 94 0.65 8.54 -12.20
C TRP A 94 0.77 9.00 -13.65
N ARG A 95 1.48 10.12 -13.91
CA ARG A 95 1.86 10.57 -15.26
C ARG A 95 3.27 11.16 -15.20
N GLY A 96 4.17 10.73 -16.10
CA GLY A 96 5.54 11.22 -16.16
C GLY A 96 6.32 11.06 -14.84
N GLY A 97 6.03 10.02 -14.06
CA GLY A 97 6.66 9.79 -12.74
C GLY A 97 6.07 10.61 -11.59
N ARG A 98 5.07 11.45 -11.84
CA ARG A 98 4.38 12.26 -10.83
C ARG A 98 3.06 11.62 -10.41
N LEU A 99 2.76 11.60 -9.11
CA LEU A 99 1.45 11.21 -8.59
C LEU A 99 0.42 12.30 -8.93
N LEU A 100 -0.64 11.92 -9.64
CA LEU A 100 -1.77 12.81 -9.95
C LEU A 100 -2.88 12.67 -8.93
N ALA A 101 -3.19 11.44 -8.55
CA ALA A 101 -4.23 11.12 -7.58
C ALA A 101 -3.93 9.80 -6.86
N MET A 102 -4.39 9.69 -5.63
CA MET A 102 -4.45 8.43 -4.89
C MET A 102 -5.74 8.41 -4.07
N GLN A 103 -6.39 7.27 -4.04
CA GLN A 103 -7.53 7.01 -3.17
C GLN A 103 -7.32 5.68 -2.46
N SER A 104 -7.44 5.68 -1.15
CA SER A 104 -7.32 4.46 -0.35
C SER A 104 -8.37 4.34 0.73
N THR A 105 -8.60 3.10 1.13
CA THR A 105 -9.37 2.72 2.31
C THR A 105 -8.61 1.66 3.08
N THR A 106 -8.62 1.77 4.40
CA THR A 106 -7.97 0.83 5.32
C THR A 106 -9.00 0.39 6.37
N ASP A 107 -9.04 -0.89 6.66
CA ASP A 107 -9.71 -1.46 7.83
C ASP A 107 -8.63 -2.23 8.60
N ASP A 108 -8.22 -1.70 9.74
CA ASP A 108 -7.21 -2.26 10.63
C ASP A 108 -7.90 -2.75 11.90
N ASP A 109 -8.29 -4.02 11.87
CA ASP A 109 -9.01 -4.71 12.95
C ASP A 109 -10.29 -3.97 13.42
N GLY A 110 -11.04 -3.42 12.45
CA GLY A 110 -12.26 -2.64 12.67
C GLY A 110 -12.05 -1.12 12.71
N GLU A 111 -10.81 -0.63 12.83
CA GLU A 111 -10.52 0.79 12.69
C GLU A 111 -10.44 1.18 11.22
N ARG A 112 -11.36 2.05 10.79
CA ARG A 112 -11.46 2.47 9.40
C ARG A 112 -10.78 3.80 9.17
N ALA A 113 -9.96 3.85 8.12
CA ALA A 113 -9.32 5.07 7.64
C ALA A 113 -9.46 5.19 6.12
N ARG A 114 -9.34 6.43 5.63
CA ARG A 114 -9.33 6.74 4.20
C ARG A 114 -8.29 7.82 3.91
N VAL A 115 -7.82 7.85 2.66
CA VAL A 115 -6.98 8.92 2.15
C VAL A 115 -7.40 9.24 0.73
N LEU A 116 -7.46 10.54 0.42
CA LEU A 116 -7.55 11.07 -0.93
C LEU A 116 -6.37 12.02 -1.14
N LEU A 117 -5.53 11.74 -2.13
CA LEU A 117 -4.48 12.65 -2.60
C LEU A 117 -4.85 13.17 -3.98
N GLN A 118 -4.61 14.45 -4.21
CA GLN A 118 -4.86 15.07 -5.51
C GLN A 118 -3.79 16.13 -5.83
N ALA A 119 -3.14 15.99 -6.97
CA ALA A 119 -2.19 17.00 -7.44
C ALA A 119 -2.90 18.32 -7.74
N LYS A 120 -2.33 19.43 -7.24
CA LYS A 120 -2.79 20.83 -7.49
C LYS A 120 -1.58 21.69 -7.81
N GLY A 121 -1.31 21.90 -9.08
CA GLY A 121 -0.09 22.60 -9.50
C GLY A 121 1.16 21.88 -8.98
N GLU A 122 2.03 22.57 -8.27
CA GLU A 122 3.26 22.01 -7.68
C GLU A 122 3.04 21.33 -6.31
N GLU A 123 1.80 21.27 -5.83
CA GLU A 123 1.43 20.75 -4.54
C GLU A 123 0.59 19.48 -4.66
N LEU A 124 0.46 18.76 -3.55
CA LEU A 124 -0.42 17.61 -3.37
C LEU A 124 -1.38 17.92 -2.22
N ALA A 125 -2.68 18.03 -2.52
CA ALA A 125 -3.70 18.11 -1.50
C ALA A 125 -3.92 16.74 -0.88
N VAL A 126 -3.98 16.68 0.45
CA VAL A 126 -4.21 15.49 1.27
C VAL A 126 -5.51 15.66 2.03
N ASP A 127 -6.46 14.74 1.88
CA ASP A 127 -7.64 14.57 2.72
C ASP A 127 -7.59 13.15 3.30
N GLY A 128 -6.96 13.02 4.46
CA GLY A 128 -6.79 11.76 5.18
C GLY A 128 -7.48 11.78 6.53
N THR A 129 -7.77 10.60 7.06
CA THR A 129 -8.39 10.45 8.39
C THR A 129 -7.58 11.08 9.51
N LYS A 130 -6.24 11.11 9.40
CA LYS A 130 -5.32 11.62 10.43
C LYS A 130 -4.64 12.94 10.05
N PHE A 131 -4.71 13.36 8.79
CA PHE A 131 -4.15 14.62 8.32
C PHE A 131 -4.91 15.12 7.10
N ALA A 132 -5.25 16.40 7.11
CA ALA A 132 -5.79 17.12 5.95
C ALA A 132 -5.00 18.43 5.75
N GLY A 133 -4.61 18.71 4.50
CA GLY A 133 -3.79 19.88 4.17
C GLY A 133 -3.14 19.76 2.81
N THR A 134 -2.08 20.56 2.61
CA THR A 134 -1.31 20.59 1.38
C THR A 134 0.15 20.28 1.68
N VAL A 135 0.79 19.49 0.84
CA VAL A 135 2.21 19.11 0.94
C VAL A 135 2.89 19.29 -0.43
N PRO A 136 4.23 19.28 -0.50
CA PRO A 136 4.94 19.32 -1.78
C PRO A 136 4.52 18.18 -2.71
N GLY A 137 4.30 18.50 -3.99
CA GLY A 137 3.77 17.54 -4.99
C GLY A 137 4.73 16.43 -5.40
N ASN A 138 5.97 16.42 -4.90
CA ASN A 138 6.94 15.35 -5.05
C ASN A 138 6.94 14.35 -3.89
N LEU A 139 6.07 14.54 -2.88
CA LEU A 139 5.94 13.57 -1.78
C LEU A 139 5.38 12.25 -2.31
N LEU A 140 6.05 11.14 -1.96
CA LEU A 140 5.63 9.80 -2.38
C LEU A 140 4.80 9.12 -1.28
N PRO A 141 3.81 8.29 -1.67
CA PRO A 141 3.04 7.49 -0.71
C PRO A 141 3.85 6.29 -0.18
N THR A 142 3.43 5.75 0.97
CA THR A 142 4.02 4.57 1.61
C THR A 142 3.62 3.26 0.91
N THR A 143 3.68 3.21 -0.41
CA THR A 143 3.34 2.03 -1.20
C THR A 143 4.56 1.27 -1.72
N TYR A 144 5.74 1.87 -1.60
CA TYR A 144 7.07 1.29 -1.78
C TYR A 144 7.39 0.61 -3.13
N TRP A 145 6.47 0.53 -4.08
CA TRP A 145 6.73 -0.09 -5.37
C TRP A 145 7.72 0.71 -6.24
N ARG A 146 8.00 1.95 -5.85
CA ARG A 146 9.00 2.83 -6.47
C ARG A 146 10.22 2.95 -5.57
N GLU A 147 11.39 2.54 -6.08
CA GLU A 147 12.65 2.66 -5.37
C GLU A 147 13.01 4.12 -5.04
N GLU A 148 12.46 5.10 -5.78
CA GLU A 148 12.66 6.53 -5.49
C GLU A 148 12.23 6.92 -4.07
N SER A 149 11.31 6.19 -3.46
CA SER A 149 10.94 6.39 -2.05
C SER A 149 12.10 6.18 -1.08
N MET A 150 13.15 5.47 -1.52
CA MET A 150 14.39 5.28 -0.73
C MET A 150 15.29 6.52 -0.71
N ARG A 151 14.95 7.57 -1.41
CA ARG A 151 15.65 8.88 -1.39
C ARG A 151 14.83 9.95 -0.67
N ALA A 152 13.64 9.61 -0.18
CA ALA A 152 12.75 10.55 0.47
C ALA A 152 13.10 10.71 1.95
N ALA A 153 13.09 11.95 2.46
CA ALA A 153 13.12 12.25 3.89
C ALA A 153 11.71 12.26 4.50
N ARG A 154 10.69 12.34 3.65
CA ARG A 154 9.27 12.37 4.07
C ARG A 154 8.42 11.57 3.12
N LEU A 155 7.43 10.87 3.67
CA LEU A 155 6.44 10.10 2.91
C LEU A 155 5.04 10.44 3.41
N VAL A 156 4.03 10.30 2.54
CA VAL A 156 2.63 10.39 2.94
C VAL A 156 2.04 8.99 3.16
N SER A 157 1.43 8.78 4.32
CA SER A 157 0.78 7.50 4.64
C SER A 157 -0.37 7.22 3.66
N SER A 158 -0.29 6.09 2.97
CA SER A 158 -1.39 5.57 2.15
C SER A 158 -2.54 5.02 3.00
N GLN A 159 -2.37 4.85 4.31
CA GLN A 159 -3.39 4.29 5.20
C GLN A 159 -4.30 5.36 5.79
N ASP A 160 -3.76 6.50 6.23
CA ASP A 160 -4.47 7.50 7.02
C ASP A 160 -4.10 8.96 6.70
N GLY A 161 -3.15 9.19 5.78
CA GLY A 161 -2.75 10.50 5.28
C GLY A 161 -1.65 11.20 6.10
N ARG A 162 -1.20 10.67 7.23
CA ARG A 162 -0.10 11.27 8.01
C ARG A 162 1.14 11.45 7.18
N ILE A 163 1.93 12.45 7.54
CA ILE A 163 3.25 12.67 6.97
C ILE A 163 4.26 12.03 7.91
N PHE A 164 5.06 11.12 7.38
CA PHE A 164 6.14 10.45 8.10
C PHE A 164 7.47 11.10 7.79
N GLU A 165 8.28 11.32 8.81
CA GLU A 165 9.68 11.69 8.69
C GLU A 165 10.55 10.45 8.81
N VAL A 166 11.43 10.24 7.83
CA VAL A 166 12.23 9.01 7.74
C VAL A 166 13.67 9.32 7.38
N THR A 167 14.56 8.46 7.83
CA THR A 167 15.96 8.41 7.41
C THR A 167 16.20 7.07 6.72
N VAL A 168 16.68 7.12 5.48
CA VAL A 168 16.98 5.92 4.70
C VAL A 168 18.48 5.76 4.60
N THR A 169 18.99 4.58 4.92
CA THR A 169 20.41 4.20 4.85
C THR A 169 20.56 3.01 3.90
N PRO A 170 21.35 3.13 2.81
CA PRO A 170 21.67 1.97 1.99
C PRO A 170 22.65 1.05 2.77
N LEU A 171 22.35 -0.25 2.78
CA LEU A 171 23.14 -1.27 3.48
C LEU A 171 23.97 -2.16 2.53
N GLY A 172 23.91 -1.90 1.21
CA GLY A 172 24.62 -2.69 0.21
C GLY A 172 23.71 -3.63 -0.58
N GLU A 173 24.28 -4.66 -1.15
CA GLU A 173 23.58 -5.66 -1.95
C GLU A 173 23.70 -7.05 -1.32
N GLU A 174 22.64 -7.83 -1.41
CA GLU A 174 22.63 -9.22 -0.96
C GLU A 174 21.74 -10.09 -1.87
N ASP A 175 21.86 -11.41 -1.72
CA ASP A 175 21.05 -12.35 -2.46
C ASP A 175 19.70 -12.53 -1.74
N VAL A 176 18.60 -12.27 -2.46
CA VAL A 176 17.22 -12.39 -1.96
C VAL A 176 16.46 -13.39 -2.81
N LEU A 177 15.71 -14.29 -2.16
CA LEU A 177 14.78 -15.18 -2.86
C LEU A 177 13.56 -14.37 -3.32
N SER A 178 13.33 -14.32 -4.64
CA SER A 178 12.21 -13.66 -5.29
C SER A 178 11.67 -14.53 -6.41
N GLU A 179 10.38 -14.82 -6.40
CA GLU A 179 9.71 -15.67 -7.42
C GLU A 179 10.43 -17.02 -7.66
N GLY A 180 10.90 -17.65 -6.57
CA GLY A 180 11.58 -18.96 -6.62
C GLY A 180 13.04 -18.94 -7.07
N ARG A 181 13.66 -17.79 -7.29
CA ARG A 181 15.06 -17.64 -7.70
C ARG A 181 15.80 -16.63 -6.84
N LEU A 182 17.12 -16.80 -6.69
CA LEU A 182 17.96 -15.81 -6.03
C LEU A 182 18.22 -14.65 -7.01
N VAL A 183 18.02 -13.43 -6.52
CA VAL A 183 18.32 -12.18 -7.22
C VAL A 183 19.22 -11.31 -6.37
N LYS A 184 20.14 -10.56 -6.99
CA LYS A 184 20.86 -9.50 -6.31
C LYS A 184 19.92 -8.33 -6.04
N ALA A 185 19.84 -7.89 -4.79
CA ALA A 185 18.96 -6.81 -4.39
C ALA A 185 19.68 -5.80 -3.50
N ARG A 186 19.43 -4.52 -3.76
CA ARG A 186 19.87 -3.41 -2.92
C ARG A 186 19.03 -3.38 -1.65
N HIS A 187 19.71 -3.42 -0.52
CA HIS A 187 19.08 -3.38 0.81
C HIS A 187 19.10 -1.95 1.35
N TYR A 188 17.96 -1.49 1.82
CA TYR A 188 17.75 -0.20 2.46
C TYR A 188 17.12 -0.37 3.83
N SER A 189 17.66 0.37 4.80
CA SER A 189 17.08 0.52 6.13
C SER A 189 16.36 1.87 6.21
N MET A 190 15.07 1.87 6.55
CA MET A 190 14.27 3.08 6.78
C MET A 190 13.94 3.15 8.27
N ARG A 191 14.27 4.28 8.92
CA ARG A 191 14.09 4.51 10.35
C ARG A 191 13.48 5.89 10.63
N GLY A 192 12.83 6.05 11.76
CA GLY A 192 12.16 7.27 12.20
C GLY A 192 10.69 7.00 12.54
N ASP A 193 9.76 7.68 11.90
CA ASP A 193 8.33 7.39 12.06
C ASP A 193 7.94 6.01 11.48
N LEU A 194 8.81 5.43 10.66
CA LEU A 194 8.70 4.07 10.12
C LEU A 194 10.00 3.31 10.39
N ASP A 195 9.90 2.08 10.90
CA ASP A 195 11.03 1.18 11.14
C ASP A 195 10.86 -0.08 10.29
N LEU A 196 11.51 -0.10 9.12
CA LEU A 196 11.42 -1.22 8.19
C LEU A 196 12.66 -1.31 7.28
N ASP A 197 12.86 -2.48 6.70
CA ASP A 197 13.89 -2.73 5.71
C ASP A 197 13.25 -3.13 4.38
N LEU A 198 13.84 -2.67 3.27
CA LEU A 198 13.33 -2.86 1.91
C LEU A 198 14.45 -3.33 0.99
N TRP A 199 14.08 -4.18 0.02
CA TRP A 199 15.00 -4.68 -1.00
C TRP A 199 14.44 -4.45 -2.39
N TYR A 200 15.31 -3.96 -3.29
CA TYR A 200 14.99 -3.73 -4.70
C TYR A 200 16.04 -4.43 -5.57
N ASP A 201 15.61 -5.13 -6.60
CA ASP A 201 16.51 -5.79 -7.53
C ASP A 201 17.24 -4.81 -8.45
N ALA A 202 18.04 -5.33 -9.39
CA ALA A 202 18.82 -4.50 -10.32
C ALA A 202 17.95 -3.61 -11.22
N ALA A 203 16.70 -4.01 -11.48
CA ALA A 203 15.74 -3.22 -12.27
C ALA A 203 14.99 -2.17 -11.42
N GLY A 204 15.22 -2.10 -10.11
CA GLY A 204 14.49 -1.24 -9.18
C GLY A 204 13.12 -1.79 -8.80
N GLU A 205 12.91 -3.09 -8.99
CA GLU A 205 11.69 -3.77 -8.62
C GLU A 205 11.72 -4.15 -7.14
N TRP A 206 10.65 -3.85 -6.41
CA TRP A 206 10.50 -4.24 -5.03
C TRP A 206 10.39 -5.76 -4.90
N VAL A 207 11.29 -6.37 -4.10
CA VAL A 207 11.40 -7.84 -3.97
C VAL A 207 11.18 -8.35 -2.55
N ARG A 208 11.43 -7.52 -1.51
CA ARG A 208 11.24 -7.91 -0.12
C ARG A 208 11.01 -6.70 0.77
N LEU A 209 10.29 -6.90 1.88
CA LEU A 209 10.19 -5.95 2.98
C LEU A 209 10.12 -6.71 4.29
N THR A 210 10.75 -6.16 5.33
CA THR A 210 10.61 -6.67 6.70
C THR A 210 10.40 -5.53 7.68
N PHE A 211 9.66 -5.78 8.75
CA PHE A 211 9.54 -4.90 9.90
C PHE A 211 9.11 -5.69 11.13
N LYS A 212 9.23 -5.10 12.31
CA LYS A 212 8.67 -5.64 13.54
C LYS A 212 7.31 -5.03 13.83
N ALA A 213 6.32 -5.87 14.07
CA ALA A 213 5.04 -5.44 14.59
C ALA A 213 5.20 -4.91 16.03
N SER A 214 4.17 -4.27 16.60
CA SER A 214 4.24 -3.68 17.94
C SER A 214 4.47 -4.69 19.05
N ASP A 215 4.08 -5.93 18.85
CA ASP A 215 4.33 -7.04 19.76
C ASP A 215 5.72 -7.67 19.58
N GLY A 216 6.57 -7.08 18.70
CA GLY A 216 7.92 -7.52 18.38
C GLY A 216 8.00 -8.64 17.34
N SER A 217 6.88 -9.18 16.87
CA SER A 217 6.88 -10.24 15.86
C SER A 217 7.42 -9.74 14.51
N LEU A 218 8.23 -10.56 13.85
CA LEU A 218 8.76 -10.26 12.53
C LEU A 218 7.67 -10.44 11.46
N ILE A 219 7.44 -9.39 10.69
CA ILE A 219 6.63 -9.42 9.49
C ILE A 219 7.53 -9.38 8.27
N GLU A 220 7.28 -10.26 7.31
CA GLU A 220 8.07 -10.38 6.10
C GLU A 220 7.17 -10.48 4.87
N TYR A 221 7.42 -9.63 3.88
CA TYR A 221 6.83 -9.68 2.55
C TYR A 221 7.82 -10.38 1.62
N ARG A 222 7.43 -11.49 1.03
CA ARG A 222 8.22 -12.28 0.09
C ARG A 222 7.57 -12.23 -1.28
N ARG A 223 8.30 -11.72 -2.27
CA ARG A 223 7.78 -11.69 -3.64
C ARG A 223 7.65 -13.10 -4.18
N VAL A 224 6.47 -13.39 -4.72
CA VAL A 224 6.12 -14.70 -5.30
C VAL A 224 5.53 -14.50 -6.70
N THR A 225 5.60 -15.54 -7.52
CA THR A 225 4.91 -15.54 -8.81
C THR A 225 3.40 -15.42 -8.56
N PRO A 226 2.68 -14.50 -9.24
CA PRO A 226 1.24 -14.41 -9.11
C PRO A 226 0.59 -15.78 -9.35
N PRO A 227 -0.44 -16.16 -8.56
CA PRO A 227 -1.18 -17.38 -8.84
C PRO A 227 -1.77 -17.29 -10.25
N ALA A 228 -1.70 -18.38 -11.01
CA ALA A 228 -2.31 -18.43 -12.34
C ALA A 228 -3.79 -18.06 -12.19
N VAL A 229 -4.23 -17.04 -12.94
CA VAL A 229 -5.67 -16.74 -13.04
C VAL A 229 -6.28 -17.95 -13.72
N MET A 230 -7.00 -18.78 -12.96
CA MET A 230 -7.82 -19.84 -13.54
C MET A 230 -8.81 -19.14 -14.46
N ALA A 231 -8.58 -19.21 -15.75
CA ALA A 231 -9.56 -18.79 -16.75
C ALA A 231 -10.85 -19.49 -16.39
N GLY A 232 -11.88 -18.73 -16.04
CA GLY A 232 -13.16 -19.26 -15.61
C GLY A 232 -13.63 -20.30 -16.61
N GLY A 233 -13.77 -21.56 -16.17
CA GLY A 233 -14.34 -22.60 -16.97
C GLY A 233 -15.74 -22.19 -17.36
N GLU A 234 -15.95 -21.91 -18.63
CA GLU A 234 -17.29 -21.91 -19.22
C GLU A 234 -17.85 -23.30 -18.98
N GLY A 235 -18.73 -23.40 -17.97
CA GLY A 235 -19.52 -24.61 -17.74
C GLY A 235 -20.44 -24.85 -18.93
N GLN A 236 -20.27 -26.00 -19.55
CA GLN A 236 -21.26 -26.60 -20.44
C GLN A 236 -22.53 -26.96 -19.67
#